data_2d2856f0665fdefc8ee1c9f475837b35
#
_entry.id   2d2856f0665fdefc8ee1c9f475837b35
#
_cell.length_a   1.000
_cell.length_b   1.000
_cell.length_c   1.000
_cell.angle_alpha   90.00
_cell.angle_beta   90.00
_cell.angle_gamma   90.00
#
_symmetry.space_group_name_H-M   'P 1'
#
loop_
_entity.id
_entity.type
_entity.pdbx_description
1 polymer ?
#
loop_
_entity_poly.entity_id
_entity_poly.type
_entity_poly.pdbx_seq_one_letter_code
_entity_poly.pdbx_strand_id
1 'polypeptide(L)'
;GEGVRSYDAGEIWHLLDTRYKIPISKLDVGDLSYIDLSRYSHIILPDYSEGSQYQADGGGINVDQIKNYIKNGGNLIAYRNSVKWVSNNLSEIEFHTNEINADNVNFSERQNFYGAQQTGGAIFNSKIDKSHPINYGIESNYLPLFRNSNVYMTKSKQSFNNPIVYSSNPLMSGYISEENLSLLEISTPFKVIRSGKGKILLMTDNTNFRAFWFGTNRILLNMLFHSNIM
;
A
#
# COMPACT_ATOMS: atom_id res chain seq x y z
N GLY A 1 -13.21 1.40 10.70
CA GLY A 1 -13.18 2.10 11.97
C GLY A 1 -12.81 3.55 11.79
N GLU A 2 -12.81 4.30 12.88
CA GLU A 2 -12.48 5.73 12.87
C GLU A 2 -11.03 5.95 12.39
N GLY A 3 -10.83 6.98 11.55
CA GLY A 3 -9.51 7.29 10.97
C GLY A 3 -9.12 6.48 9.75
N VAL A 4 -9.80 5.38 9.45
CA VAL A 4 -9.60 4.59 8.23
C VAL A 4 -10.38 5.21 7.07
N ARG A 5 -9.78 5.31 5.90
CA ARG A 5 -10.51 5.74 4.70
C ARG A 5 -11.54 4.69 4.32
N SER A 6 -12.81 5.05 4.38
CA SER A 6 -13.94 4.13 4.20
C SER A 6 -13.98 3.46 2.83
N TYR A 7 -13.58 4.18 1.77
CA TYR A 7 -13.53 3.61 0.41
C TYR A 7 -12.51 2.47 0.33
N ASP A 8 -11.28 2.69 0.83
CA ASP A 8 -10.20 1.68 0.76
C ASP A 8 -10.56 0.45 1.59
N ALA A 9 -11.09 0.63 2.80
CA ALA A 9 -11.58 -0.47 3.63
C ALA A 9 -12.77 -1.21 2.98
N GLY A 10 -13.69 -0.46 2.37
CA GLY A 10 -14.84 -1.00 1.67
C GLY A 10 -14.47 -1.81 0.43
N GLU A 11 -13.48 -1.39 -0.33
CA GLU A 11 -12.97 -2.12 -1.51
C GLU A 11 -12.38 -3.47 -1.12
N ILE A 12 -11.59 -3.52 -0.03
CA ILE A 12 -11.03 -4.76 0.51
C ILE A 12 -12.15 -5.68 1.00
N TRP A 13 -13.07 -5.14 1.79
CA TRP A 13 -14.23 -5.88 2.29
C TRP A 13 -15.07 -6.45 1.14
N HIS A 14 -15.41 -5.62 0.15
CA HIS A 14 -16.20 -6.05 -1.00
C HIS A 14 -15.51 -7.20 -1.76
N LEU A 15 -14.21 -7.08 -2.00
CA LEU A 15 -13.47 -8.13 -2.70
C LEU A 15 -13.53 -9.45 -1.92
N LEU A 16 -13.17 -9.42 -0.64
CA LEU A 16 -13.02 -10.64 0.14
C LEU A 16 -14.37 -11.23 0.55
N ASP A 17 -15.22 -10.46 1.22
CA ASP A 17 -16.47 -10.93 1.78
C ASP A 17 -17.56 -11.08 0.71
N THR A 18 -17.79 -10.04 -0.09
CA THR A 18 -18.91 -10.04 -1.02
C THR A 18 -18.62 -10.87 -2.27
N ARG A 19 -17.44 -10.70 -2.90
CA ARG A 19 -17.15 -11.33 -4.18
C ARG A 19 -16.63 -12.76 -4.03
N TYR A 20 -15.67 -12.98 -3.13
CA TYR A 20 -15.03 -14.31 -2.97
C TYR A 20 -15.52 -15.10 -1.77
N LYS A 21 -16.42 -14.56 -0.95
CA LYS A 21 -16.97 -15.22 0.24
C LYS A 21 -15.89 -15.69 1.22
N ILE A 22 -14.80 -14.93 1.31
CA ILE A 22 -13.71 -15.17 2.25
C ILE A 22 -14.09 -14.47 3.57
N PRO A 23 -14.25 -15.20 4.68
CA PRO A 23 -14.59 -14.59 5.96
C PRO A 23 -13.50 -13.64 6.44
N ILE A 24 -13.89 -12.43 6.83
CA ILE A 24 -13.00 -11.44 7.43
C ILE A 24 -13.60 -10.90 8.73
N SER A 25 -12.72 -10.55 9.68
CA SER A 25 -13.08 -9.79 10.86
C SER A 25 -12.78 -8.32 10.62
N LYS A 26 -13.76 -7.45 10.80
CA LYS A 26 -13.57 -5.99 10.77
C LYS A 26 -13.42 -5.53 12.22
N LEU A 27 -12.28 -4.95 12.54
CA LEU A 27 -11.92 -4.54 13.87
C LEU A 27 -11.63 -3.04 13.89
N ASP A 28 -12.00 -2.39 14.97
CA ASP A 28 -11.54 -1.04 15.23
C ASP A 28 -10.13 -1.07 15.82
N VAL A 29 -9.38 0.02 15.63
CA VAL A 29 -7.98 0.10 16.08
C VAL A 29 -7.88 -0.12 17.60
N GLY A 30 -8.83 0.42 18.38
CA GLY A 30 -8.89 0.24 19.82
C GLY A 30 -9.10 -1.20 20.27
N ASP A 31 -9.79 -2.01 19.45
CA ASP A 31 -10.08 -3.41 19.79
C ASP A 31 -8.85 -4.32 19.59
N LEU A 32 -7.91 -3.93 18.74
CA LEU A 32 -6.73 -4.76 18.43
C LEU A 32 -5.94 -5.15 19.68
N SER A 33 -5.87 -4.29 20.69
CA SER A 33 -5.14 -4.55 21.93
C SER A 33 -5.73 -5.65 22.79
N TYR A 34 -7.01 -5.96 22.61
CA TYR A 34 -7.78 -6.95 23.41
C TYR A 34 -7.95 -8.29 22.70
N ILE A 35 -7.50 -8.40 21.46
CA ILE A 35 -7.73 -9.57 20.61
C ILE A 35 -6.48 -10.43 20.53
N ASP A 36 -6.67 -11.74 20.61
CA ASP A 36 -5.60 -12.70 20.32
C ASP A 36 -5.34 -12.75 18.80
N LEU A 37 -4.29 -12.05 18.37
CA LEU A 37 -3.89 -11.95 16.97
C LEU A 37 -3.40 -13.27 16.39
N SER A 38 -3.00 -14.26 17.22
CA SER A 38 -2.55 -15.57 16.74
C SER A 38 -3.62 -16.35 15.98
N ARG A 39 -4.88 -15.98 16.15
CA ARG A 39 -6.02 -16.54 15.43
C ARG A 39 -6.15 -16.10 13.98
N TYR A 40 -5.38 -15.08 13.56
CA TYR A 40 -5.43 -14.51 12.23
C TYR A 40 -4.13 -14.80 11.47
N SER A 41 -4.25 -15.19 10.23
CA SER A 41 -3.10 -15.38 9.34
C SER A 41 -2.57 -14.06 8.78
N HIS A 42 -3.48 -13.08 8.59
CA HIS A 42 -3.18 -11.78 8.03
C HIS A 42 -3.89 -10.66 8.78
N ILE A 43 -3.19 -9.55 8.95
CA ILE A 43 -3.76 -8.26 9.35
C ILE A 43 -3.62 -7.32 8.15
N ILE A 44 -4.72 -6.65 7.79
CA ILE A 44 -4.73 -5.68 6.70
C ILE A 44 -4.96 -4.29 7.30
N LEU A 45 -4.03 -3.38 7.07
CA LEU A 45 -4.15 -1.97 7.41
C LEU A 45 -4.54 -1.20 6.12
N PRO A 46 -5.81 -0.81 5.95
CA PRO A 46 -6.23 0.04 4.84
C PRO A 46 -5.58 1.42 4.94
N ASP A 47 -5.79 2.26 3.93
CA ASP A 47 -5.36 3.66 4.00
C ASP A 47 -6.01 4.41 5.16
N TYR A 48 -5.28 5.34 5.75
CA TYR A 48 -5.78 6.18 6.85
C TYR A 48 -5.64 7.67 6.55
N SER A 49 -6.43 8.48 7.24
CA SER A 49 -6.30 9.94 7.22
C SER A 49 -5.26 10.40 8.24
N GLU A 50 -4.55 11.47 7.93
CA GLU A 50 -3.65 12.12 8.89
C GLU A 50 -4.41 12.51 10.16
N GLY A 51 -3.78 12.34 11.34
CA GLY A 51 -4.43 12.55 12.64
C GLY A 51 -5.35 11.41 13.09
N SER A 52 -5.33 10.26 12.40
CA SER A 52 -6.14 9.11 12.77
C SER A 52 -5.62 8.39 14.02
N GLN A 53 -6.48 7.54 14.60
CA GLN A 53 -6.16 6.69 15.76
C GLN A 53 -4.97 5.75 15.56
N TYR A 54 -4.49 5.54 14.34
CA TYR A 54 -3.24 4.80 14.11
C TYR A 54 -2.03 5.43 14.80
N GLN A 55 -2.09 6.75 15.01
CA GLN A 55 -1.00 7.57 15.57
C GLN A 55 -1.31 8.13 16.98
N ALA A 56 -2.53 7.90 17.50
CA ALA A 56 -2.94 8.51 18.77
C ALA A 56 -2.15 7.94 19.95
N ASP A 57 -1.55 8.83 20.75
CA ASP A 57 -1.01 8.53 22.05
C ASP A 57 -2.14 7.95 22.94
N GLY A 58 -1.99 6.70 23.36
CA GLY A 58 -2.89 6.02 24.29
C GLY A 58 -4.10 5.29 23.69
N GLY A 59 -4.31 5.31 22.37
CA GLY A 59 -5.42 4.57 21.71
C GLY A 59 -5.06 3.97 20.37
N GLY A 60 -3.81 4.10 19.93
CA GLY A 60 -3.33 3.61 18.65
C GLY A 60 -3.05 2.10 18.61
N ILE A 61 -2.55 1.63 17.47
CA ILE A 61 -2.12 0.23 17.30
C ILE A 61 -0.97 -0.07 18.27
N ASN A 62 -1.11 -1.12 19.07
CA ASN A 62 -0.04 -1.61 19.92
C ASN A 62 1.08 -2.20 19.05
N VAL A 63 2.18 -1.43 18.95
CA VAL A 63 3.32 -1.75 18.09
C VAL A 63 3.99 -3.07 18.49
N ASP A 64 4.15 -3.31 19.79
CA ASP A 64 4.82 -4.52 20.28
C ASP A 64 3.98 -5.78 20.04
N GLN A 65 2.66 -5.65 20.14
CA GLN A 65 1.74 -6.74 19.81
C GLN A 65 1.86 -7.10 18.32
N ILE A 66 1.89 -6.11 17.42
CA ILE A 66 2.05 -6.34 15.97
C ILE A 66 3.44 -6.91 15.67
N LYS A 67 4.52 -6.40 16.28
CA LYS A 67 5.87 -6.96 16.13
C LYS A 67 5.92 -8.44 16.53
N ASN A 68 5.34 -8.77 17.67
CA ASN A 68 5.28 -10.16 18.16
C ASN A 68 4.44 -11.05 17.24
N TYR A 69 3.30 -10.56 16.76
CA TYR A 69 2.47 -11.27 15.79
C TYR A 69 3.26 -11.62 14.52
N ILE A 70 3.96 -10.65 13.93
CA ILE A 70 4.74 -10.86 12.70
C ILE A 70 5.92 -11.80 12.99
N LYS A 71 6.64 -11.59 14.08
CA LYS A 71 7.78 -12.43 14.48
C LYS A 71 7.40 -13.90 14.60
N ASN A 72 6.17 -14.20 15.04
CA ASN A 72 5.65 -15.54 15.22
C ASN A 72 5.02 -16.16 13.97
N GLY A 73 4.98 -15.44 12.85
CA GLY A 73 4.53 -15.97 11.55
C GLY A 73 3.28 -15.31 10.98
N GLY A 74 2.71 -14.34 11.66
CA GLY A 74 1.61 -13.52 11.10
C GLY A 74 2.10 -12.61 9.97
N ASN A 75 1.22 -12.27 9.04
CA ASN A 75 1.54 -11.39 7.91
C ASN A 75 0.77 -10.08 8.03
N LEU A 76 1.47 -8.98 7.77
CA LEU A 76 0.88 -7.64 7.76
C LEU A 76 0.83 -7.10 6.34
N ILE A 77 -0.34 -6.68 5.88
CA ILE A 77 -0.53 -6.00 4.60
C ILE A 77 -0.87 -4.53 4.89
N ALA A 78 -0.11 -3.59 4.35
CA ALA A 78 -0.33 -2.17 4.55
C ALA A 78 -0.52 -1.43 3.23
N TYR A 79 -1.57 -0.59 3.18
CA TYR A 79 -1.95 0.18 2.00
C TYR A 79 -1.59 1.66 2.15
N ARG A 80 -1.08 2.26 1.09
CA ARG A 80 -0.92 3.71 0.89
C ARG A 80 -0.25 4.40 2.10
N ASN A 81 -0.95 5.28 2.84
CA ASN A 81 -0.37 5.96 4.00
C ASN A 81 -0.06 5.00 5.15
N SER A 82 -0.73 3.85 5.27
CA SER A 82 -0.37 2.85 6.29
C SER A 82 1.05 2.30 6.12
N VAL A 83 1.65 2.45 4.93
CA VAL A 83 3.07 2.16 4.70
C VAL A 83 3.98 3.10 5.50
N LYS A 84 3.59 4.37 5.68
CA LYS A 84 4.32 5.33 6.52
C LYS A 84 4.27 4.92 8.00
N TRP A 85 3.09 4.45 8.47
CA TRP A 85 2.96 3.91 9.82
C TRP A 85 3.90 2.71 10.03
N VAL A 86 3.97 1.80 9.06
CA VAL A 86 4.91 0.66 9.10
C VAL A 86 6.36 1.13 9.16
N SER A 87 6.73 2.14 8.35
CA SER A 87 8.08 2.72 8.37
C SER A 87 8.46 3.28 9.72
N ASN A 88 7.54 3.98 10.36
CA ASN A 88 7.80 4.65 11.64
C ASN A 88 7.89 3.66 12.82
N ASN A 89 7.26 2.47 12.72
CA ASN A 89 7.04 1.60 13.88
C ASN A 89 7.64 0.19 13.75
N LEU A 90 7.72 -0.37 12.55
CA LEU A 90 8.01 -1.79 12.37
C LEU A 90 9.27 -2.09 11.58
N SER A 91 9.52 -1.39 10.49
CA SER A 91 10.64 -1.66 9.58
C SER A 91 11.02 -0.40 8.83
N GLU A 92 12.29 -0.10 8.79
CA GLU A 92 12.80 1.05 8.05
C GLU A 92 12.45 0.96 6.55
N ILE A 93 11.74 1.97 6.05
CA ILE A 93 11.35 2.11 4.65
C ILE A 93 11.72 3.53 4.23
N GLU A 94 12.58 3.63 3.24
CA GLU A 94 12.93 4.90 2.65
C GLU A 94 11.89 5.33 1.62
N PHE A 95 11.64 6.64 1.55
CA PHE A 95 10.73 7.26 0.60
C PHE A 95 11.44 8.33 -0.20
N HIS A 96 11.08 8.43 -1.47
CA HIS A 96 11.38 9.63 -2.25
C HIS A 96 10.34 10.71 -1.92
N THR A 97 10.81 11.91 -1.71
CA THR A 97 9.98 13.07 -1.41
C THR A 97 10.20 14.17 -2.45
N ASN A 98 9.14 14.85 -2.82
CA ASN A 98 9.21 16.04 -3.65
C ASN A 98 9.19 17.27 -2.74
N GLU A 99 10.23 18.09 -2.80
CA GLU A 99 10.23 19.40 -2.16
C GLU A 99 9.49 20.38 -3.09
N ILE A 100 8.19 20.51 -2.87
CA ILE A 100 7.33 21.40 -3.64
C ILE A 100 7.61 22.84 -3.19
N ASN A 101 8.32 23.60 -4.03
CA ASN A 101 8.61 25.00 -3.78
C ASN A 101 7.78 25.90 -4.72
N ALA A 102 6.92 26.74 -4.13
CA ALA A 102 6.09 27.71 -4.84
C ALA A 102 6.62 29.14 -4.75
N ASP A 103 7.91 29.35 -4.47
CA ASP A 103 8.48 30.71 -4.30
C ASP A 103 8.34 31.56 -5.55
N ASN A 104 8.44 30.96 -6.72
CA ASN A 104 8.28 31.64 -8.01
C ASN A 104 6.85 31.61 -8.56
N VAL A 105 5.87 31.14 -7.78
CA VAL A 105 4.46 31.07 -8.18
C VAL A 105 3.69 32.23 -7.57
N ASN A 106 2.95 32.96 -8.39
CA ASN A 106 2.08 34.06 -7.94
C ASN A 106 1.12 33.55 -6.86
N PHE A 107 0.85 34.38 -5.85
CA PHE A 107 -0.01 33.98 -4.72
C PHE A 107 -1.38 33.46 -5.16
N SER A 108 -2.00 34.09 -6.17
CA SER A 108 -3.28 33.67 -6.74
C SER A 108 -3.26 32.31 -7.44
N GLU A 109 -2.08 31.82 -7.84
CA GLU A 109 -1.91 30.56 -8.57
C GLU A 109 -1.39 29.42 -7.67
N ARG A 110 -0.95 29.72 -6.45
CA ARG A 110 -0.37 28.72 -5.53
C ARG A 110 -1.31 27.58 -5.24
N GLN A 111 -2.60 27.83 -5.07
CA GLN A 111 -3.58 26.77 -4.80
C GLN A 111 -3.66 25.79 -5.98
N ASN A 112 -3.68 26.28 -7.21
CA ASN A 112 -3.68 25.44 -8.42
C ASN A 112 -2.36 24.67 -8.55
N PHE A 113 -1.24 25.33 -8.28
CA PHE A 113 0.08 24.70 -8.28
C PHE A 113 0.16 23.54 -7.30
N TYR A 114 -0.22 23.73 -6.02
CA TYR A 114 -0.23 22.65 -5.03
C TYR A 114 -1.25 21.55 -5.38
N GLY A 115 -2.39 21.92 -5.96
CA GLY A 115 -3.37 20.96 -6.45
C GLY A 115 -2.83 20.08 -7.57
N ALA A 116 -2.06 20.66 -8.50
CA ALA A 116 -1.42 19.93 -9.59
C ALA A 116 -0.36 18.92 -9.10
N GLN A 117 0.20 19.11 -7.90
CA GLN A 117 1.14 18.17 -7.29
C GLN A 117 0.47 16.96 -6.64
N GLN A 118 -0.87 16.86 -6.66
CA GLN A 118 -1.58 15.71 -6.14
C GLN A 118 -1.85 14.68 -7.23
N THR A 119 -1.47 13.42 -6.98
CA THR A 119 -1.88 12.30 -7.83
C THR A 119 -3.29 11.88 -7.46
N GLY A 120 -4.29 12.51 -8.07
CA GLY A 120 -5.71 12.31 -7.77
C GLY A 120 -6.30 10.99 -8.30
N GLY A 121 -5.64 10.39 -9.29
CA GLY A 121 -5.99 9.11 -9.89
C GLY A 121 -5.47 9.01 -11.31
N ALA A 122 -4.56 8.06 -11.52
CA ALA A 122 -3.98 7.78 -12.83
C ALA A 122 -3.61 6.30 -12.94
N ILE A 123 -3.40 5.83 -14.16
CA ILE A 123 -3.04 4.44 -14.47
C ILE A 123 -1.61 4.44 -14.96
N PHE A 124 -0.80 3.57 -14.34
CA PHE A 124 0.61 3.44 -14.65
C PHE A 124 0.95 2.01 -15.06
N ASN A 125 1.76 1.88 -16.10
CA ASN A 125 2.30 0.60 -16.53
C ASN A 125 3.43 0.17 -15.61
N SER A 126 3.39 -1.09 -15.17
CA SER A 126 4.40 -1.67 -14.29
C SER A 126 4.91 -2.98 -14.85
N LYS A 127 6.20 -3.23 -14.70
CA LYS A 127 6.84 -4.50 -15.03
C LYS A 127 6.77 -5.42 -13.82
N ILE A 128 6.42 -6.69 -14.03
CA ILE A 128 6.28 -7.67 -12.96
C ILE A 128 7.35 -8.76 -13.06
N ASP A 129 7.79 -9.23 -11.89
CA ASP A 129 8.61 -10.44 -11.78
C ASP A 129 7.68 -11.66 -11.70
N LYS A 130 7.55 -12.41 -12.78
CA LYS A 130 6.66 -13.58 -12.85
C LYS A 130 7.12 -14.76 -11.99
N SER A 131 8.36 -14.76 -11.53
CA SER A 131 8.86 -15.78 -10.60
C SER A 131 8.42 -15.53 -9.17
N HIS A 132 8.05 -14.27 -8.85
CA HIS A 132 7.61 -13.91 -7.50
C HIS A 132 6.15 -14.31 -7.26
N PRO A 133 5.83 -14.98 -6.12
CA PRO A 133 4.49 -15.51 -5.85
C PRO A 133 3.36 -14.48 -5.86
N ILE A 134 3.64 -13.20 -5.55
CA ILE A 134 2.66 -12.12 -5.63
C ILE A 134 2.06 -11.97 -7.04
N ASN A 135 2.80 -12.37 -8.07
CA ASN A 135 2.43 -12.22 -9.48
C ASN A 135 1.91 -13.53 -10.10
N TYR A 136 1.74 -14.60 -9.32
CA TYR A 136 1.29 -15.87 -9.88
C TYR A 136 -0.08 -15.76 -10.57
N GLY A 137 -0.19 -16.38 -11.73
CA GLY A 137 -1.39 -16.38 -12.57
C GLY A 137 -1.60 -15.08 -13.37
N ILE A 138 -0.62 -14.15 -13.38
CA ILE A 138 -0.60 -13.01 -14.30
C ILE A 138 0.23 -13.42 -15.52
N GLU A 139 -0.40 -13.46 -16.68
CA GLU A 139 0.25 -13.95 -17.92
C GLU A 139 1.15 -12.90 -18.56
N SER A 140 0.75 -11.63 -18.52
CA SER A 140 1.53 -10.51 -19.05
C SER A 140 2.81 -10.25 -18.25
N ASN A 141 3.82 -9.68 -18.90
CA ASN A 141 5.01 -9.13 -18.22
C ASN A 141 4.76 -7.73 -17.65
N TYR A 142 3.62 -7.14 -17.97
CA TYR A 142 3.23 -5.80 -17.57
C TYR A 142 1.86 -5.82 -16.89
N LEU A 143 1.68 -4.93 -15.92
CA LEU A 143 0.44 -4.79 -15.17
C LEU A 143 0.08 -3.31 -15.05
N PRO A 144 -1.08 -2.88 -15.61
CA PRO A 144 -1.60 -1.55 -15.34
C PRO A 144 -2.04 -1.44 -13.88
N LEU A 145 -1.53 -0.44 -13.16
CA LEU A 145 -1.85 -0.16 -11.76
C LEU A 145 -2.59 1.17 -11.66
N PHE A 146 -3.65 1.19 -10.87
CA PHE A 146 -4.31 2.43 -10.48
C PHE A 146 -3.63 3.01 -9.24
N ARG A 147 -3.27 4.31 -9.33
CA ARG A 147 -2.61 5.04 -8.25
C ARG A 147 -3.33 6.36 -7.97
N ASN A 148 -3.59 6.62 -6.70
CA ASN A 148 -4.10 7.87 -6.17
C ASN A 148 -3.39 8.22 -4.85
N SER A 149 -2.07 8.13 -4.85
CA SER A 149 -1.21 8.30 -3.68
C SER A 149 0.07 9.02 -4.06
N ASN A 150 0.58 9.88 -3.18
CA ASN A 150 1.89 10.53 -3.29
C ASN A 150 2.95 9.86 -2.39
N VAL A 151 2.77 8.60 -2.03
CA VAL A 151 3.75 7.82 -1.26
C VAL A 151 4.66 7.07 -2.23
N TYR A 152 5.93 7.41 -2.31
CA TYR A 152 6.91 6.84 -3.24
C TYR A 152 7.98 6.05 -2.48
N MET A 153 7.84 4.72 -2.42
CA MET A 153 8.82 3.85 -1.74
C MET A 153 10.08 3.68 -2.58
N THR A 154 11.24 3.90 -1.99
CA THR A 154 12.54 3.59 -2.60
C THR A 154 12.65 2.09 -2.87
N LYS A 155 13.21 1.68 -4.00
CA LYS A 155 13.46 0.26 -4.31
C LYS A 155 14.43 -0.36 -3.31
N SER A 156 14.15 -1.57 -2.85
CA SER A 156 15.11 -2.36 -2.05
C SER A 156 16.30 -2.80 -2.90
N LYS A 157 17.48 -2.94 -2.29
CA LYS A 157 18.68 -3.47 -2.97
C LYS A 157 18.47 -4.91 -3.48
N GLN A 158 17.71 -5.70 -2.76
CA GLN A 158 17.32 -7.06 -3.18
C GLN A 158 16.13 -6.96 -4.14
N SER A 159 16.32 -7.36 -5.39
CA SER A 159 15.30 -7.27 -6.43
C SER A 159 14.04 -8.07 -6.11
N PHE A 160 14.17 -9.22 -5.47
CA PHE A 160 13.04 -10.06 -5.07
C PHE A 160 12.07 -9.35 -4.11
N ASN A 161 12.56 -8.39 -3.32
CA ASN A 161 11.71 -7.59 -2.45
C ASN A 161 10.87 -6.52 -3.20
N ASN A 162 11.14 -6.31 -4.49
CA ASN A 162 10.41 -5.37 -5.36
C ASN A 162 9.74 -6.12 -6.51
N PRO A 163 8.71 -6.93 -6.24
CA PRO A 163 8.15 -7.86 -7.23
C PRO A 163 7.45 -7.18 -8.40
N ILE A 164 7.12 -5.90 -8.24
CA ILE A 164 6.49 -5.05 -9.24
C ILE A 164 7.20 -3.70 -9.22
N VAL A 165 7.64 -3.21 -10.37
CA VAL A 165 8.30 -1.91 -10.53
C VAL A 165 7.67 -1.16 -11.70
N TYR A 166 7.66 0.17 -11.63
CA TYR A 166 7.16 0.96 -12.76
C TYR A 166 8.05 0.79 -13.99
N SER A 167 7.44 0.77 -15.17
CA SER A 167 8.16 0.78 -16.44
C SER A 167 8.78 2.16 -16.70
N SER A 168 9.71 2.24 -17.63
CA SER A 168 10.12 3.52 -18.18
C SER A 168 8.93 4.18 -18.88
N ASN A 169 8.72 5.49 -18.64
CA ASN A 169 7.55 6.22 -19.13
C ASN A 169 6.22 5.53 -18.76
N PRO A 170 5.91 5.41 -17.46
CA PRO A 170 4.86 4.52 -16.98
C PRO A 170 3.45 5.07 -17.15
N LEU A 171 3.23 6.38 -17.36
CA LEU A 171 1.90 6.97 -17.44
C LEU A 171 1.13 6.43 -18.65
N MET A 172 0.00 5.75 -18.38
CA MET A 172 -0.90 5.23 -19.42
C MET A 172 -2.12 6.12 -19.59
N SER A 173 -2.67 6.64 -18.50
CA SER A 173 -3.89 7.45 -18.51
C SER A 173 -4.00 8.27 -17.22
N GLY A 174 -4.60 9.45 -17.31
CA GLY A 174 -4.77 10.37 -16.19
C GLY A 174 -3.68 11.44 -16.16
N TYR A 175 -3.52 12.07 -15.00
CA TYR A 175 -2.57 13.16 -14.78
C TYR A 175 -1.63 12.87 -13.63
N ILE A 176 -0.38 13.27 -13.80
CA ILE A 176 0.65 13.37 -12.77
C ILE A 176 1.58 14.52 -13.15
N SER A 177 2.07 15.30 -12.19
CA SER A 177 3.08 16.32 -12.47
C SER A 177 4.42 15.70 -12.87
N GLU A 178 5.27 16.42 -13.60
CA GLU A 178 6.58 15.93 -14.06
C GLU A 178 7.49 15.58 -12.88
N GLU A 179 7.44 16.37 -11.81
CA GLU A 179 8.21 16.13 -10.58
C GLU A 179 7.78 14.81 -9.93
N ASN A 180 6.48 14.59 -9.78
CA ASN A 180 5.96 13.36 -9.22
C ASN A 180 6.17 12.15 -10.14
N LEU A 181 6.13 12.34 -11.45
CA LEU A 181 6.44 11.28 -12.42
C LEU A 181 7.91 10.82 -12.29
N SER A 182 8.83 11.77 -12.14
CA SER A 182 10.25 11.47 -11.93
C SER A 182 10.48 10.64 -10.65
N LEU A 183 9.79 10.96 -9.56
CA LEU A 183 9.83 10.16 -8.32
C LEU A 183 9.21 8.77 -8.51
N LEU A 184 8.12 8.70 -9.26
CA LEU A 184 7.44 7.44 -9.53
C LEU A 184 8.35 6.45 -10.26
N GLU A 185 9.06 6.88 -11.29
CA GLU A 185 9.93 6.02 -12.12
C GLU A 185 11.04 5.34 -11.32
N ILE A 186 11.57 6.01 -10.30
CA ILE A 186 12.63 5.46 -9.43
C ILE A 186 12.08 4.68 -8.24
N SER A 187 10.77 4.72 -7.99
CA SER A 187 10.10 4.07 -6.86
C SER A 187 9.60 2.66 -7.19
N THR A 188 9.05 2.00 -6.18
CA THR A 188 8.34 0.72 -6.33
C THR A 188 6.95 0.81 -5.67
N PRO A 189 5.88 0.31 -6.33
CA PRO A 189 4.54 0.28 -5.76
C PRO A 189 4.35 -0.83 -4.72
N PHE A 190 5.19 -1.86 -4.74
CA PHE A 190 5.06 -3.03 -3.86
C PHE A 190 6.39 -3.42 -3.25
N LYS A 191 6.36 -3.75 -1.95
CA LYS A 191 7.50 -4.37 -1.25
C LYS A 191 7.06 -5.57 -0.43
N VAL A 192 7.96 -6.56 -0.37
CA VAL A 192 7.84 -7.72 0.51
C VAL A 192 9.05 -7.74 1.44
N ILE A 193 8.81 -7.68 2.74
CA ILE A 193 9.86 -7.65 3.77
C ILE A 193 9.65 -8.85 4.71
N ARG A 194 10.68 -9.66 4.89
CA ARG A 194 10.67 -10.72 5.91
C ARG A 194 10.96 -10.13 7.28
N SER A 195 10.16 -10.53 8.28
CA SER A 195 10.34 -10.12 9.66
C SER A 195 10.06 -11.30 10.59
N GLY A 196 11.11 -11.92 11.12
CA GLY A 196 10.98 -13.17 11.85
C GLY A 196 10.46 -14.31 10.97
N LYS A 197 9.38 -14.97 11.39
CA LYS A 197 8.71 -16.03 10.63
C LYS A 197 7.62 -15.48 9.69
N GLY A 198 7.17 -14.24 9.90
CA GLY A 198 6.13 -13.59 9.10
C GLY A 198 6.67 -12.61 8.07
N LYS A 199 5.78 -11.85 7.48
CA LYS A 199 6.09 -10.89 6.42
C LYS A 199 5.31 -9.60 6.56
N ILE A 200 5.89 -8.54 6.04
CA ILE A 200 5.28 -7.24 5.86
C ILE A 200 5.16 -7.00 4.35
N LEU A 201 3.93 -6.84 3.88
CA LEU A 201 3.56 -6.69 2.48
C LEU A 201 3.03 -5.26 2.30
N LEU A 202 3.71 -4.47 1.49
CA LEU A 202 3.45 -3.03 1.36
C LEU A 202 2.93 -2.70 -0.03
N MET A 203 1.90 -1.87 -0.10
CA MET A 203 1.30 -1.39 -1.34
C MET A 203 1.03 0.11 -1.27
N THR A 204 1.58 0.87 -2.21
CA THR A 204 1.26 2.31 -2.37
C THR A 204 0.18 2.56 -3.43
N ASP A 205 -0.08 1.58 -4.29
CA ASP A 205 -1.10 1.62 -5.33
C ASP A 205 -2.35 0.85 -4.91
N ASN A 206 -3.50 1.19 -5.49
CA ASN A 206 -4.76 0.57 -5.15
C ASN A 206 -5.06 -0.60 -6.11
N THR A 207 -5.01 -1.83 -5.61
CA THR A 207 -5.28 -3.04 -6.38
C THR A 207 -6.77 -3.38 -6.51
N ASN A 208 -7.64 -2.68 -5.78
CA ASN A 208 -9.06 -3.01 -5.68
C ASN A 208 -9.98 -1.83 -5.99
N PHE A 209 -9.49 -0.82 -6.69
CA PHE A 209 -10.13 0.46 -6.90
C PHE A 209 -11.60 0.33 -7.29
N ARG A 210 -12.46 0.92 -6.46
CA ARG A 210 -13.92 1.01 -6.61
C ARG A 210 -14.61 -0.31 -6.96
N ALA A 211 -14.03 -1.45 -6.58
CA ALA A 211 -14.57 -2.80 -6.80
C ALA A 211 -14.84 -3.17 -8.28
N PHE A 212 -14.32 -2.40 -9.24
CA PHE A 212 -14.44 -2.72 -10.67
C PHE A 212 -13.08 -2.94 -11.37
N TRP A 213 -11.97 -2.53 -10.77
CA TRP A 213 -10.63 -2.73 -11.33
C TRP A 213 -10.16 -4.17 -11.07
N PHE A 214 -10.68 -5.11 -11.85
CA PHE A 214 -10.53 -6.54 -11.56
C PHE A 214 -9.15 -7.11 -11.86
N GLY A 215 -8.43 -6.54 -12.83
CA GLY A 215 -7.15 -7.09 -13.29
C GLY A 215 -6.07 -7.19 -12.20
N THR A 216 -6.11 -6.32 -11.19
CA THR A 216 -5.12 -6.28 -10.11
C THR A 216 -5.58 -6.94 -8.80
N ASN A 217 -6.84 -7.37 -8.70
CA ASN A 217 -7.36 -8.00 -7.48
C ASN A 217 -6.55 -9.26 -7.09
N ARG A 218 -5.99 -9.95 -8.08
CA ARG A 218 -5.13 -11.13 -7.89
C ARG A 218 -3.92 -10.83 -7.01
N ILE A 219 -3.40 -9.61 -7.03
CA ILE A 219 -2.26 -9.21 -6.19
C ILE A 219 -2.62 -9.35 -4.70
N LEU A 220 -3.75 -8.79 -4.25
CA LEU A 220 -4.18 -8.95 -2.86
C LEU A 220 -4.47 -10.42 -2.53
N LEU A 221 -5.12 -11.16 -3.42
CA LEU A 221 -5.37 -12.59 -3.20
C LEU A 221 -4.08 -13.39 -3.11
N ASN A 222 -3.10 -13.11 -3.95
CA ASN A 222 -1.78 -13.76 -3.87
C ASN A 222 -1.06 -13.42 -2.57
N MET A 223 -1.16 -12.17 -2.08
CA MET A 223 -0.62 -11.80 -0.77
C MET A 223 -1.25 -12.63 0.37
N LEU A 224 -2.54 -12.95 0.27
CA LEU A 224 -3.22 -13.76 1.28
C LEU A 224 -2.89 -15.26 1.16
N PHE A 225 -2.88 -15.80 -0.06
CA PHE A 225 -2.78 -17.25 -0.25
C PHE A 225 -1.35 -17.74 -0.48
N HIS A 226 -0.43 -16.89 -0.94
CA HIS A 226 0.95 -17.27 -1.27
C HIS A 226 2.00 -16.59 -0.38
N SER A 227 1.60 -15.89 0.69
CA SER A 227 2.55 -15.23 1.60
C SER A 227 3.60 -16.20 2.16
N ASN A 228 3.27 -17.46 2.39
CA ASN A 228 4.20 -18.45 2.95
C ASN A 228 5.42 -18.73 2.07
N ILE A 229 5.30 -18.53 0.76
CA ILE A 229 6.36 -18.82 -0.22
C ILE A 229 7.01 -17.56 -0.81
N MET A 230 6.65 -16.37 -0.33
CA MET A 230 7.28 -15.09 -0.69
C MET A 230 8.59 -14.85 0.03
#